data_0979964a4780ad191abbc86d2f56f76d
#
_entry.id   0979964a4780ad191abbc86d2f56f76d
#
_cell.length_a   1.000
_cell.length_b   1.000
_cell.length_c   1.000
_cell.angle_alpha   90.00
_cell.angle_beta   90.00
_cell.angle_gamma   90.00
#
_symmetry.space_group_name_H-M   'P 1'
#
loop_
_entity.id
_entity.type
_entity.pdbx_description
1 polymer ?
#
loop_
_entity_poly.entity_id
_entity_poly.type
_entity_poly.pdbx_seq_one_letter_code
_entity_poly.pdbx_strand_id
1 'polypeptide(L)'
;MTKAMINTVTITKSDIPNGGMKSYKQDDDSIILITRDDDEFHAFDGKCPHAGANLGDGLRCGHRVVCPWHHASFDSRDGSLLEPIATEGLTQYELINDGDNVTVDTSATINKPIENDKLTDTHTIIVGGGGAGFMTAHQLRQGGYGGKITMISKDDKAPYNRPLLSKAFLAGNMDEDKLLLGGSDWASSNDIDLHLNQTVSEVLPNEATIVIENENGDSTRQTADFLVVATGASPTIPPIKGADVDGVYTLRSMADAKLIKAASHDQRVVIIGTGFIGMETASALAQAGTTASITVIGQGSRVMGNIVSETVSNALIKLHEEKGINFVFDATVNEITKIERQVDKDGDSNNQAFSNVGGVTLANGEHIDADIVVLGTGVSPRTEILHEINDPDGVQVDAHLQLRDGIYALGDIAKPTNQMGRMRIEHWRVALQHGMVTAAAILNDDNVDSLEARIPFFWTMQYGKSLRYSGHAATPDHNILFGTPDTLDYIEYYFDDEGADTRASAASTLGRDKELVAFSELLRRGHAPTRAQLNAGFDMIDQAHALSR
;
A
#
# COMPACT_ATOMS: atom_id res chain seq x y z
N MET A 1 -19.60 42.07 19.39
CA MET A 1 -18.19 42.00 18.91
C MET A 1 -17.68 40.62 19.29
N THR A 2 -17.83 39.67 18.42
CA THR A 2 -17.28 38.31 18.56
C THR A 2 -15.77 38.43 18.46
N LYS A 3 -15.06 38.08 19.52
CA LYS A 3 -13.62 38.00 19.54
C LYS A 3 -13.21 36.98 18.47
N ALA A 4 -12.62 37.43 17.37
CA ALA A 4 -11.99 36.54 16.41
C ALA A 4 -10.99 35.73 17.22
N MET A 5 -11.15 34.43 17.31
CA MET A 5 -10.10 33.54 17.84
C MET A 5 -8.94 33.66 16.85
N ILE A 6 -7.88 34.34 17.26
CA ILE A 6 -6.64 34.42 16.50
C ILE A 6 -6.01 33.04 16.65
N ASN A 7 -6.11 32.21 15.62
CA ASN A 7 -5.48 30.89 15.56
C ASN A 7 -3.99 31.06 15.25
N THR A 8 -3.23 31.58 16.22
CA THR A 8 -1.79 31.78 16.08
C THR A 8 -1.02 30.93 17.08
N VAL A 9 0.09 30.35 16.60
CA VAL A 9 1.06 29.62 17.41
C VAL A 9 2.35 30.41 17.41
N THR A 10 2.82 30.87 18.56
CA THR A 10 4.12 31.54 18.69
C THR A 10 5.13 30.62 19.38
N ILE A 11 6.29 30.46 18.77
CA ILE A 11 7.41 29.66 19.28
C ILE A 11 8.67 30.50 19.34
N THR A 12 9.62 30.10 20.18
CA THR A 12 10.98 30.66 20.17
C THR A 12 11.84 29.91 19.13
N LYS A 13 12.61 30.63 18.33
CA LYS A 13 13.49 30.06 17.29
C LYS A 13 14.45 28.99 17.83
N SER A 14 14.92 29.16 19.07
CA SER A 14 15.79 28.20 19.74
C SER A 14 15.12 26.87 20.08
N ASP A 15 13.79 26.79 20.05
CA ASP A 15 13.04 25.53 20.32
C ASP A 15 13.21 24.49 19.22
N ILE A 16 13.65 24.93 18.03
CA ILE A 16 13.89 24.07 16.89
C ILE A 16 15.35 24.24 16.45
N PRO A 17 16.18 23.20 16.59
CA PRO A 17 17.56 23.25 16.12
C PRO A 17 17.62 23.40 14.59
N ASN A 18 18.73 23.94 14.08
CA ASN A 18 18.94 23.99 12.61
C ASN A 18 18.88 22.57 12.01
N GLY A 19 18.18 22.44 10.86
CA GLY A 19 17.90 21.15 10.25
C GLY A 19 16.86 20.33 11.00
N GLY A 20 16.23 20.88 12.07
CA GLY A 20 15.25 20.19 12.90
C GLY A 20 13.80 20.43 12.47
N MET A 21 12.91 19.71 13.16
CA MET A 21 11.46 19.89 13.09
C MET A 21 10.84 19.66 14.46
N LYS A 22 9.68 20.26 14.70
CA LYS A 22 8.90 20.06 15.93
C LYS A 22 7.42 20.25 15.66
N SER A 23 6.58 19.40 16.25
CA SER A 23 5.12 19.53 16.20
C SER A 23 4.57 20.18 17.48
N TYR A 24 3.50 20.94 17.31
CA TYR A 24 2.79 21.64 18.37
C TYR A 24 1.30 21.30 18.29
N LYS A 25 0.81 20.60 19.31
CA LYS A 25 -0.62 20.27 19.42
C LYS A 25 -1.40 21.50 19.90
N GLN A 26 -2.56 21.75 19.26
CA GLN A 26 -3.46 22.84 19.59
C GLN A 26 -4.62 22.35 20.45
N ASP A 27 -5.39 23.30 21.01
CA ASP A 27 -6.55 23.00 21.88
C ASP A 27 -7.70 22.30 21.14
N ASP A 28 -7.79 22.46 19.81
CA ASP A 28 -8.77 21.80 18.93
C ASP A 28 -8.30 20.45 18.37
N ASP A 29 -7.24 19.87 18.95
CA ASP A 29 -6.60 18.64 18.48
C ASP A 29 -5.93 18.74 17.09
N SER A 30 -5.84 19.92 16.47
CA SER A 30 -4.97 20.14 15.32
C SER A 30 -3.50 20.10 15.73
N ILE A 31 -2.62 19.79 14.78
CA ILE A 31 -1.17 19.72 15.01
C ILE A 31 -0.51 20.60 13.96
N ILE A 32 0.38 21.50 14.40
CA ILE A 32 1.22 22.31 13.52
C ILE A 32 2.62 21.70 13.53
N LEU A 33 3.16 21.39 12.34
CA LEU A 33 4.55 21.02 12.17
C LEU A 33 5.35 22.25 11.75
N ILE A 34 6.43 22.54 12.45
CA ILE A 34 7.37 23.60 12.07
C ILE A 34 8.73 22.97 11.78
N THR A 35 9.31 23.36 10.65
CA THR A 35 10.65 22.97 10.22
C THR A 35 11.56 24.19 10.19
N ARG A 36 12.89 23.97 10.34
CA ARG A 36 13.89 25.02 10.31
C ARG A 36 15.07 24.64 9.43
N ASP A 37 15.42 25.51 8.50
CA ASP A 37 16.64 25.48 7.69
C ASP A 37 17.39 26.81 7.90
N ASP A 38 18.49 26.79 8.64
CA ASP A 38 19.25 27.97 9.06
C ASP A 38 18.34 29.02 9.75
N ASP A 39 18.08 30.14 9.11
CA ASP A 39 17.19 31.20 9.60
C ASP A 39 15.78 31.15 8.96
N GLU A 40 15.54 30.19 8.07
CA GLU A 40 14.25 29.99 7.42
C GLU A 40 13.40 28.99 8.20
N PHE A 41 12.13 29.35 8.41
CA PHE A 41 11.14 28.51 9.08
C PHE A 41 9.97 28.28 8.12
N HIS A 42 9.41 27.07 8.17
CA HIS A 42 8.20 26.73 7.42
C HIS A 42 7.21 26.03 8.38
N ALA A 43 5.92 26.30 8.19
CA ALA A 43 4.86 25.71 9.01
C ALA A 43 3.84 24.99 8.14
N PHE A 44 3.42 23.82 8.60
CA PHE A 44 2.51 22.94 7.88
C PHE A 44 1.45 22.35 8.82
N ASP A 45 0.38 21.79 8.23
CA ASP A 45 -0.42 20.81 8.96
C ASP A 45 0.49 19.67 9.42
N GLY A 46 0.49 19.40 10.72
CA GLY A 46 1.35 18.39 11.33
C GLY A 46 0.75 16.98 11.31
N LYS A 47 -0.49 16.82 10.82
CA LYS A 47 -1.10 15.50 10.60
C LYS A 47 -0.82 15.01 9.19
N CYS A 48 -0.31 13.77 9.09
CA CYS A 48 -0.13 13.14 7.78
C CYS A 48 -1.49 12.99 7.07
N PRO A 49 -1.65 13.51 5.83
CA PRO A 49 -2.94 13.47 5.12
C PRO A 49 -3.42 12.05 4.80
N HIS A 50 -2.53 11.03 4.84
CA HIS A 50 -2.93 9.65 4.63
C HIS A 50 -3.81 9.09 5.76
N ALA A 51 -3.38 9.17 7.03
CA ALA A 51 -4.06 8.52 8.15
C ALA A 51 -3.93 9.29 9.49
N GLY A 52 -3.54 10.56 9.46
CA GLY A 52 -3.55 11.44 10.64
C GLY A 52 -2.39 11.25 11.62
N ALA A 53 -1.32 10.52 11.25
CA ALA A 53 -0.13 10.40 12.10
C ALA A 53 0.50 11.76 12.36
N ASN A 54 0.96 12.00 13.60
CA ASN A 54 1.75 13.17 13.92
C ASN A 54 3.12 13.10 13.22
N LEU A 55 3.38 13.99 12.28
CA LEU A 55 4.62 14.04 11.53
C LEU A 55 5.85 14.37 12.40
N GLY A 56 5.65 15.09 13.51
CA GLY A 56 6.71 15.38 14.47
C GLY A 56 7.27 14.15 15.19
N ASP A 57 6.53 13.04 15.23
CA ASP A 57 6.99 11.77 15.80
C ASP A 57 7.84 10.97 14.79
N GLY A 58 7.87 11.41 13.52
CA GLY A 58 8.70 10.86 12.47
C GLY A 58 10.13 11.34 12.47
N LEU A 59 10.73 11.40 11.30
CA LEU A 59 12.11 11.84 11.12
C LEU A 59 12.20 12.91 10.03
N ARG A 60 13.05 13.91 10.25
CA ARG A 60 13.54 14.77 9.18
C ARG A 60 14.94 14.34 8.78
N CYS A 61 15.18 14.14 7.49
CA CYS A 61 16.46 13.75 6.94
C CYS A 61 16.76 14.61 5.69
N GLY A 62 17.60 15.64 5.84
CA GLY A 62 17.72 16.72 4.86
C GLY A 62 16.41 17.49 4.73
N HIS A 63 15.92 17.65 3.50
CA HIS A 63 14.63 18.30 3.25
C HIS A 63 13.42 17.35 3.27
N ARG A 64 13.61 16.09 3.70
CA ARG A 64 12.53 15.09 3.75
C ARG A 64 11.97 14.98 5.16
N VAL A 65 10.70 15.26 5.35
CA VAL A 65 9.91 14.90 6.52
C VAL A 65 9.25 13.56 6.25
N VAL A 66 9.58 12.53 7.01
CA VAL A 66 9.09 11.16 6.81
C VAL A 66 8.11 10.77 7.90
N CYS A 67 6.90 10.40 7.50
CA CYS A 67 5.83 9.95 8.38
C CYS A 67 6.21 8.63 9.07
N PRO A 68 6.01 8.50 10.42
CA PRO A 68 6.41 7.31 11.16
C PRO A 68 5.57 6.07 10.81
N TRP A 69 4.31 6.25 10.35
CA TRP A 69 3.42 5.11 10.18
C TRP A 69 3.60 4.36 8.86
N HIS A 70 3.62 5.08 7.72
CA HIS A 70 3.64 4.43 6.40
C HIS A 70 4.66 5.08 5.44
N HIS A 71 5.63 5.85 5.98
CA HIS A 71 6.75 6.46 5.27
C HIS A 71 6.34 7.38 4.10
N ALA A 72 5.13 7.98 4.14
CA ALA A 72 4.84 9.14 3.29
C ALA A 72 5.87 10.22 3.58
N SER A 73 6.43 10.84 2.55
CA SER A 73 7.49 11.83 2.72
C SER A 73 7.12 13.14 2.05
N PHE A 74 7.47 14.23 2.71
CA PHE A 74 7.13 15.59 2.29
C PHE A 74 8.38 16.48 2.29
N ASP A 75 8.44 17.45 1.39
CA ASP A 75 9.50 18.44 1.43
C ASP A 75 9.29 19.41 2.61
N SER A 76 10.31 19.59 3.42
CA SER A 76 10.27 20.44 4.61
C SER A 76 10.21 21.94 4.33
N ARG A 77 10.35 22.37 3.07
CA ARG A 77 10.38 23.76 2.63
C ARG A 77 9.05 24.25 2.07
N ASP A 78 8.31 23.38 1.36
CA ASP A 78 7.06 23.78 0.71
C ASP A 78 5.91 22.77 0.92
N GLY A 79 6.14 21.68 1.65
CA GLY A 79 5.14 20.68 1.93
C GLY A 79 4.81 19.73 0.77
N SER A 80 5.50 19.84 -0.38
CA SER A 80 5.23 18.99 -1.54
C SER A 80 5.43 17.52 -1.23
N LEU A 81 4.62 16.66 -1.86
CA LEU A 81 4.70 15.21 -1.69
C LEU A 81 5.92 14.66 -2.44
N LEU A 82 6.85 14.05 -1.71
CA LEU A 82 8.03 13.39 -2.27
C LEU A 82 7.84 11.87 -2.44
N GLU A 83 7.10 11.25 -1.52
CA GLU A 83 6.83 9.81 -1.53
C GLU A 83 5.41 9.52 -1.06
N PRO A 84 4.64 8.65 -1.76
CA PRO A 84 3.36 8.19 -1.26
C PRO A 84 3.59 7.31 -0.01
N ILE A 85 2.59 7.12 0.77
CA ILE A 85 1.21 6.70 0.52
C ILE A 85 0.16 7.83 0.62
N ALA A 86 0.52 9.00 1.12
CA ALA A 86 -0.33 10.17 0.91
C ALA A 86 -0.48 10.43 -0.60
N THR A 87 -1.53 11.09 -0.98
CA THR A 87 -1.80 11.46 -2.37
C THR A 87 -1.54 12.94 -2.63
N GLU A 88 -1.52 13.73 -1.55
CA GLU A 88 -1.35 15.18 -1.57
C GLU A 88 -0.21 15.62 -0.66
N GLY A 89 0.31 16.82 -0.89
CA GLY A 89 1.27 17.50 -0.03
C GLY A 89 0.63 18.00 1.28
N LEU A 90 1.44 18.68 2.09
CA LEU A 90 0.98 19.30 3.34
C LEU A 90 0.44 20.70 3.08
N THR A 91 -0.63 21.09 3.76
CA THR A 91 -1.07 22.47 3.80
C THR A 91 0.00 23.31 4.49
N GLN A 92 0.48 24.35 3.81
CA GLN A 92 1.47 25.29 4.33
C GLN A 92 0.77 26.54 4.90
N TYR A 93 1.27 27.04 6.04
CA TYR A 93 0.76 28.22 6.72
C TYR A 93 1.71 29.42 6.60
N GLU A 94 1.14 30.64 6.65
CA GLU A 94 1.94 31.86 6.71
C GLU A 94 2.65 32.00 8.05
N LEU A 95 3.85 32.60 8.02
CA LEU A 95 4.71 32.84 9.17
C LEU A 95 5.05 34.31 9.29
N ILE A 96 5.11 34.79 10.54
CA ILE A 96 5.62 36.10 10.90
C ILE A 96 6.87 35.90 11.78
N ASN A 97 8.02 36.34 11.29
CA ASN A 97 9.27 36.38 12.04
C ASN A 97 9.36 37.70 12.82
N ASP A 98 9.45 37.62 14.16
CA ASP A 98 9.59 38.77 15.03
C ASP A 98 10.71 38.54 16.06
N GLY A 99 11.89 39.08 15.78
CA GLY A 99 13.06 38.89 16.62
C GLY A 99 13.43 37.42 16.83
N ASP A 100 13.36 36.98 18.08
CA ASP A 100 13.65 35.61 18.50
C ASP A 100 12.43 34.66 18.37
N ASN A 101 11.27 35.18 17.96
CA ASN A 101 10.04 34.41 17.86
C ASN A 101 9.63 34.20 16.40
N VAL A 102 8.88 33.11 16.18
CA VAL A 102 8.15 32.81 14.96
C VAL A 102 6.69 32.61 15.32
N THR A 103 5.80 33.35 14.67
CA THR A 103 4.35 33.21 14.84
C THR A 103 3.75 32.64 13.58
N VAL A 104 3.01 31.54 13.71
CA VAL A 104 2.26 30.87 12.62
C VAL A 104 0.83 31.37 12.66
N ASP A 105 0.30 31.84 11.52
CA ASP A 105 -1.12 32.11 11.33
C ASP A 105 -1.81 30.91 10.67
N THR A 106 -2.51 30.09 11.46
CA THR A 106 -3.18 28.89 10.95
C THR A 106 -4.44 29.20 10.17
N SER A 107 -4.90 30.45 10.13
CA SER A 107 -6.01 30.91 9.29
C SER A 107 -5.56 31.32 7.88
N ALA A 108 -4.27 31.57 7.70
CA ALA A 108 -3.67 32.00 6.43
C ALA A 108 -2.82 30.86 5.80
N THR A 109 -3.38 30.24 4.77
CA THR A 109 -2.71 29.17 4.03
C THR A 109 -2.01 29.68 2.78
N ILE A 110 -0.83 29.14 2.50
CA ILE A 110 -0.09 29.41 1.27
C ILE A 110 -0.57 28.38 0.23
N ASN A 111 -1.48 28.81 -0.63
CA ASN A 111 -1.99 28.00 -1.73
C ASN A 111 -1.29 28.41 -3.03
N LYS A 112 -0.62 27.47 -3.69
CA LYS A 112 -0.12 27.66 -5.06
C LYS A 112 -1.19 27.10 -6.00
N PRO A 113 -1.89 27.92 -6.81
CA PRO A 113 -2.84 27.42 -7.78
C PRO A 113 -2.11 26.53 -8.80
N ILE A 114 -2.72 25.40 -9.14
CA ILE A 114 -2.21 24.50 -10.18
C ILE A 114 -2.83 24.96 -11.50
N GLU A 115 -1.98 25.35 -12.45
CA GLU A 115 -2.41 25.68 -13.80
C GLU A 115 -2.22 24.45 -14.70
N ASN A 116 -3.33 23.92 -15.25
CA ASN A 116 -3.32 22.76 -16.16
C ASN A 116 -3.05 23.23 -17.59
N ASP A 117 -1.83 23.70 -17.85
CA ASP A 117 -1.39 24.28 -19.13
C ASP A 117 -0.33 23.46 -19.87
N LYS A 118 0.17 22.37 -19.25
CA LYS A 118 1.16 21.49 -19.86
C LYS A 118 0.51 20.44 -20.74
N LEU A 119 1.06 20.18 -21.92
CA LEU A 119 0.64 19.09 -22.81
C LEU A 119 -0.87 19.11 -23.15
N THR A 120 -1.46 20.29 -23.37
CA THR A 120 -2.89 20.52 -23.55
C THR A 120 -3.51 19.76 -24.75
N ASP A 121 -2.74 19.54 -25.81
CA ASP A 121 -3.18 18.90 -27.05
C ASP A 121 -2.94 17.37 -27.05
N THR A 122 -2.59 16.77 -25.90
CA THR A 122 -2.29 15.34 -25.78
C THR A 122 -3.40 14.57 -25.07
N HIS A 123 -3.42 13.26 -25.30
CA HIS A 123 -4.37 12.32 -24.69
C HIS A 123 -3.60 11.21 -23.96
N THR A 124 -3.84 11.08 -22.66
CA THR A 124 -3.37 9.96 -21.83
C THR A 124 -4.49 8.96 -21.60
N ILE A 125 -4.29 7.69 -21.98
CA ILE A 125 -5.20 6.59 -21.64
C ILE A 125 -4.57 5.75 -20.52
N ILE A 126 -5.33 5.52 -19.45
CA ILE A 126 -4.93 4.71 -18.30
C ILE A 126 -5.81 3.47 -18.23
N VAL A 127 -5.21 2.28 -18.38
CA VAL A 127 -5.88 0.99 -18.30
C VAL A 127 -5.73 0.43 -16.90
N GLY A 128 -6.77 0.55 -16.07
CA GLY A 128 -6.82 0.07 -14.70
C GLY A 128 -7.04 1.16 -13.66
N GLY A 129 -8.15 1.05 -12.90
CA GLY A 129 -8.54 1.96 -11.82
C GLY A 129 -7.97 1.59 -10.44
N GLY A 130 -6.83 0.88 -10.37
CA GLY A 130 -6.14 0.58 -9.11
C GLY A 130 -5.28 1.74 -8.60
N GLY A 131 -4.53 1.52 -7.50
CA GLY A 131 -3.69 2.56 -6.90
C GLY A 131 -2.69 3.18 -7.87
N ALA A 132 -2.07 2.38 -8.74
CA ALA A 132 -1.11 2.87 -9.72
C ALA A 132 -1.77 3.81 -10.75
N GLY A 133 -2.89 3.38 -11.35
CA GLY A 133 -3.63 4.23 -12.31
C GLY A 133 -4.19 5.48 -11.68
N PHE A 134 -4.79 5.36 -10.47
CA PHE A 134 -5.25 6.52 -9.69
C PHE A 134 -4.13 7.53 -9.48
N MET A 135 -2.97 7.08 -8.95
CA MET A 135 -1.87 7.97 -8.63
C MET A 135 -1.29 8.64 -9.88
N THR A 136 -1.25 7.93 -11.01
CA THR A 136 -0.83 8.53 -12.29
C THR A 136 -1.77 9.66 -12.70
N ALA A 137 -3.07 9.41 -12.76
CA ALA A 137 -4.06 10.43 -13.16
C ALA A 137 -4.04 11.63 -12.22
N HIS A 138 -3.99 11.35 -10.90
CA HIS A 138 -3.97 12.38 -9.88
C HIS A 138 -2.71 13.26 -9.97
N GLN A 139 -1.53 12.65 -10.06
CA GLN A 139 -0.26 13.37 -10.14
C GLN A 139 -0.06 14.09 -11.49
N LEU A 140 -0.63 13.61 -12.58
CA LEU A 140 -0.69 14.35 -13.83
C LEU A 140 -1.40 15.69 -13.63
N ARG A 141 -2.59 15.69 -12.99
CA ARG A 141 -3.33 16.93 -12.70
C ARG A 141 -2.59 17.82 -11.70
N GLN A 142 -2.06 17.25 -10.63
CA GLN A 142 -1.25 18.00 -9.64
C GLN A 142 0.02 18.62 -10.26
N GLY A 143 0.57 18.01 -11.29
CA GLY A 143 1.74 18.49 -12.03
C GLY A 143 1.42 19.46 -13.18
N GLY A 144 0.13 19.81 -13.40
CA GLY A 144 -0.29 20.79 -14.40
C GLY A 144 -0.58 20.20 -15.80
N TYR A 145 -0.84 18.89 -15.91
CA TYR A 145 -1.25 18.29 -17.18
C TYR A 145 -2.61 18.79 -17.65
N GLY A 146 -2.66 19.50 -18.78
CA GLY A 146 -3.88 20.07 -19.36
C GLY A 146 -4.55 19.20 -20.42
N GLY A 147 -3.90 18.12 -20.88
CA GLY A 147 -4.43 17.21 -21.89
C GLY A 147 -5.57 16.34 -21.38
N LYS A 148 -6.20 15.58 -22.30
CA LYS A 148 -7.27 14.66 -21.95
C LYS A 148 -6.72 13.47 -21.17
N ILE A 149 -7.40 13.07 -20.06
CA ILE A 149 -7.13 11.82 -19.33
C ILE A 149 -8.37 10.93 -19.39
N THR A 150 -8.22 9.74 -19.97
CA THR A 150 -9.27 8.70 -19.96
C THR A 150 -8.78 7.53 -19.11
N MET A 151 -9.55 7.17 -18.09
CA MET A 151 -9.28 5.98 -17.26
C MET A 151 -10.32 4.92 -17.48
N ILE A 152 -9.89 3.70 -17.81
CA ILE A 152 -10.77 2.56 -18.08
C ILE A 152 -10.55 1.48 -17.02
N SER A 153 -11.61 1.08 -16.35
CA SER A 153 -11.58 0.08 -15.29
C SER A 153 -12.64 -0.99 -15.46
N LYS A 154 -12.23 -2.26 -15.27
CA LYS A 154 -13.16 -3.38 -15.18
C LYS A 154 -13.98 -3.38 -13.89
N ASP A 155 -13.50 -2.70 -12.83
CA ASP A 155 -14.20 -2.55 -11.55
C ASP A 155 -15.47 -1.70 -11.74
N ASP A 156 -16.50 -1.96 -10.93
CA ASP A 156 -17.76 -1.20 -10.90
C ASP A 156 -17.67 0.06 -10.03
N LYS A 157 -16.54 0.29 -9.40
CA LYS A 157 -16.28 1.41 -8.49
C LYS A 157 -15.14 2.31 -8.98
N ALA A 158 -15.26 3.60 -8.67
CA ALA A 158 -14.15 4.54 -8.75
C ALA A 158 -12.94 4.03 -7.94
N PRO A 159 -11.72 4.49 -8.21
CA PRO A 159 -10.53 4.04 -7.50
C PRO A 159 -10.69 4.08 -5.97
N TYR A 160 -10.30 3.01 -5.28
CA TYR A 160 -10.44 2.87 -3.83
C TYR A 160 -9.20 2.27 -3.16
N ASN A 161 -9.06 2.51 -1.85
CA ASN A 161 -7.98 2.03 -1.00
C ASN A 161 -8.11 0.52 -0.77
N ARG A 162 -7.54 -0.27 -1.67
CA ARG A 162 -7.62 -1.73 -1.70
C ARG A 162 -7.08 -2.41 -0.42
N PRO A 163 -5.97 -1.96 0.20
CA PRO A 163 -5.49 -2.50 1.48
C PRO A 163 -6.51 -2.51 2.61
N LEU A 164 -7.49 -1.63 2.60
CA LEU A 164 -8.50 -1.58 3.65
C LEU A 164 -9.56 -2.67 3.53
N LEU A 165 -9.66 -3.35 2.37
CA LEU A 165 -10.60 -4.45 2.15
C LEU A 165 -10.36 -5.62 3.10
N SER A 166 -9.09 -6.06 3.25
CA SER A 166 -8.70 -7.15 4.15
C SER A 166 -8.58 -6.73 5.63
N LYS A 167 -8.86 -5.46 5.95
CA LYS A 167 -8.70 -4.87 7.28
C LYS A 167 -10.02 -4.29 7.79
N ALA A 168 -10.12 -2.97 7.83
CA ALA A 168 -11.25 -2.26 8.41
C ALA A 168 -12.60 -2.57 7.75
N PHE A 169 -12.63 -2.77 6.42
CA PHE A 169 -13.87 -3.06 5.70
C PHE A 169 -14.42 -4.44 6.05
N LEU A 170 -13.59 -5.48 5.94
CA LEU A 170 -13.99 -6.86 6.26
C LEU A 170 -14.29 -7.02 7.76
N ALA A 171 -13.59 -6.29 8.63
CA ALA A 171 -13.87 -6.23 10.06
C ALA A 171 -15.17 -5.47 10.41
N GLY A 172 -15.84 -4.85 9.44
CA GLY A 172 -17.08 -4.11 9.66
C GLY A 172 -16.92 -2.70 10.23
N ASN A 173 -15.69 -2.18 10.27
CA ASN A 173 -15.35 -0.89 10.89
C ASN A 173 -15.27 0.27 9.88
N MET A 174 -15.59 0.03 8.61
CA MET A 174 -15.51 1.04 7.56
C MET A 174 -16.58 0.85 6.50
N ASP A 175 -17.19 1.96 6.07
CA ASP A 175 -18.17 2.01 4.99
C ASP A 175 -17.48 2.14 3.62
N GLU A 176 -18.20 1.77 2.55
CA GLU A 176 -17.67 1.76 1.17
C GLU A 176 -17.20 3.14 0.71
N ASP A 177 -17.98 4.19 0.98
CA ASP A 177 -17.67 5.55 0.53
C ASP A 177 -16.35 6.09 1.09
N LYS A 178 -15.96 5.61 2.28
CA LYS A 178 -14.68 5.97 2.92
C LYS A 178 -13.47 5.27 2.31
N LEU A 179 -13.70 4.27 1.46
CA LEU A 179 -12.63 3.58 0.74
C LEU A 179 -12.21 4.35 -0.50
N LEU A 180 -13.08 5.21 -1.07
CA LEU A 180 -12.82 5.90 -2.33
C LEU A 180 -11.64 6.86 -2.21
N LEU A 181 -10.69 6.74 -3.13
CA LEU A 181 -9.52 7.61 -3.21
C LEU A 181 -9.94 8.98 -3.75
N GLY A 182 -9.63 10.03 -2.99
CA GLY A 182 -10.01 11.41 -3.32
C GLY A 182 -11.50 11.70 -3.20
N GLY A 183 -12.33 10.74 -2.73
CA GLY A 183 -13.79 10.90 -2.58
C GLY A 183 -14.59 10.53 -3.84
N SER A 184 -15.91 10.64 -3.74
CA SER A 184 -16.86 10.22 -4.79
C SER A 184 -16.81 11.09 -6.06
N ASP A 185 -16.41 12.33 -5.93
CA ASP A 185 -16.34 13.34 -6.99
C ASP A 185 -14.93 13.55 -7.55
N TRP A 186 -13.94 12.74 -7.09
CA TRP A 186 -12.55 12.89 -7.49
C TRP A 186 -12.36 12.95 -9.02
N ALA A 187 -12.96 12.05 -9.77
CA ALA A 187 -12.79 12.00 -11.21
C ALA A 187 -13.33 13.26 -11.90
N SER A 188 -14.55 13.70 -11.53
CA SER A 188 -15.17 14.91 -12.09
C SER A 188 -14.45 16.18 -11.65
N SER A 189 -14.01 16.26 -10.39
CA SER A 189 -13.28 17.42 -9.86
C SER A 189 -11.88 17.59 -10.46
N ASN A 190 -11.32 16.51 -11.03
CA ASN A 190 -10.00 16.50 -11.68
C ASN A 190 -10.09 16.37 -13.21
N ASP A 191 -11.25 16.55 -13.82
CA ASP A 191 -11.47 16.43 -15.27
C ASP A 191 -10.91 15.11 -15.85
N ILE A 192 -11.26 13.99 -15.21
CA ILE A 192 -10.89 12.64 -15.62
C ILE A 192 -12.11 11.93 -16.21
N ASP A 193 -11.99 11.52 -17.46
CA ASP A 193 -12.99 10.71 -18.19
C ASP A 193 -12.91 9.25 -17.70
N LEU A 194 -13.67 8.92 -16.63
CA LEU A 194 -13.64 7.64 -15.94
C LEU A 194 -14.71 6.68 -16.49
N HIS A 195 -14.27 5.57 -17.06
CA HIS A 195 -15.12 4.49 -17.58
C HIS A 195 -15.02 3.26 -16.67
N LEU A 196 -16.10 2.96 -15.97
CA LEU A 196 -16.25 1.77 -15.12
C LEU A 196 -16.95 0.64 -15.86
N ASN A 197 -16.83 -0.60 -15.37
CA ASN A 197 -17.39 -1.80 -15.97
C ASN A 197 -16.96 -2.00 -17.44
N GLN A 198 -15.78 -1.52 -17.82
CA GLN A 198 -15.25 -1.69 -19.16
C GLN A 198 -13.96 -2.52 -19.14
N THR A 199 -13.90 -3.50 -20.03
CA THR A 199 -12.74 -4.38 -20.16
C THR A 199 -11.95 -4.01 -21.40
N VAL A 200 -10.67 -3.69 -21.21
CA VAL A 200 -9.69 -3.64 -22.30
C VAL A 200 -9.27 -5.09 -22.57
N SER A 201 -9.56 -5.57 -23.76
CA SER A 201 -9.24 -6.94 -24.18
C SER A 201 -7.83 -7.08 -24.75
N GLU A 202 -7.30 -6.00 -25.33
CA GLU A 202 -5.98 -6.00 -25.96
C GLU A 202 -5.33 -4.62 -25.86
N VAL A 203 -4.02 -4.63 -25.68
CA VAL A 203 -3.14 -3.46 -25.81
C VAL A 203 -2.18 -3.70 -26.97
N LEU A 204 -2.13 -2.77 -27.91
CA LEU A 204 -1.26 -2.77 -29.08
C LEU A 204 -0.12 -1.73 -28.85
N PRO A 205 1.00 -2.13 -28.25
CA PRO A 205 2.05 -1.17 -27.85
C PRO A 205 2.72 -0.48 -29.05
N ASN A 206 2.77 -1.12 -30.22
CA ASN A 206 3.35 -0.51 -31.42
C ASN A 206 2.50 0.61 -32.01
N GLU A 207 1.22 0.66 -31.66
CA GLU A 207 0.23 1.61 -32.19
C GLU A 207 -0.25 2.60 -31.12
N ALA A 208 0.23 2.49 -29.87
CA ALA A 208 -0.28 3.18 -28.70
C ALA A 208 -1.83 3.09 -28.60
N THR A 209 -2.38 1.92 -28.88
CA THR A 209 -3.80 1.68 -29.06
C THR A 209 -4.29 0.61 -28.09
N ILE A 210 -5.50 0.81 -27.59
CA ILE A 210 -6.25 -0.21 -26.82
C ILE A 210 -7.46 -0.70 -27.60
N VAL A 211 -7.87 -1.93 -27.33
CA VAL A 211 -9.13 -2.50 -27.80
C VAL A 211 -10.04 -2.72 -26.60
N ILE A 212 -11.22 -2.12 -26.64
CA ILE A 212 -12.26 -2.27 -25.63
C ILE A 212 -13.34 -3.16 -26.22
N GLU A 213 -13.71 -4.22 -25.52
CA GLU A 213 -14.78 -5.12 -25.91
C GLU A 213 -16.02 -4.89 -25.04
N ASN A 214 -17.19 -4.74 -25.68
CA ASN A 214 -18.46 -4.64 -24.96
C ASN A 214 -19.09 -6.04 -24.75
N GLU A 215 -20.17 -6.10 -23.95
CA GLU A 215 -20.88 -7.34 -23.64
C GLU A 215 -21.47 -8.05 -24.86
N ASN A 216 -21.66 -7.35 -26.00
CA ASN A 216 -22.18 -7.90 -27.25
C ASN A 216 -21.05 -8.45 -28.15
N GLY A 217 -19.78 -8.32 -27.76
CA GLY A 217 -18.61 -8.71 -28.55
C GLY A 217 -18.19 -7.68 -29.60
N ASP A 218 -18.79 -6.47 -29.61
CA ASP A 218 -18.30 -5.39 -30.46
C ASP A 218 -17.03 -4.78 -29.85
N SER A 219 -16.05 -4.52 -30.71
CA SER A 219 -14.78 -3.93 -30.28
C SER A 219 -14.64 -2.49 -30.77
N THR A 220 -14.10 -1.65 -29.89
CA THR A 220 -13.75 -0.24 -30.18
C THR A 220 -12.27 -0.03 -29.94
N ARG A 221 -11.59 0.67 -30.86
CA ARG A 221 -10.18 1.04 -30.72
C ARG A 221 -10.05 2.49 -30.28
N GLN A 222 -9.14 2.75 -29.36
CA GLN A 222 -8.75 4.09 -28.93
C GLN A 222 -7.24 4.23 -28.92
N THR A 223 -6.73 5.32 -29.48
CA THR A 223 -5.30 5.65 -29.55
C THR A 223 -5.00 6.80 -28.62
N ALA A 224 -3.81 6.82 -28.04
CA ALA A 224 -3.34 7.84 -27.10
C ALA A 224 -1.93 8.32 -27.48
N ASP A 225 -1.57 9.52 -27.01
CA ASP A 225 -0.19 10.00 -27.02
C ASP A 225 0.63 9.33 -25.91
N PHE A 226 -0.03 9.10 -24.76
CA PHE A 226 0.54 8.34 -23.63
C PHE A 226 -0.40 7.21 -23.21
N LEU A 227 0.12 5.98 -23.23
CA LEU A 227 -0.63 4.79 -22.83
C LEU A 227 -0.05 4.19 -21.56
N VAL A 228 -0.86 4.14 -20.50
CA VAL A 228 -0.49 3.65 -19.17
C VAL A 228 -1.20 2.34 -18.88
N VAL A 229 -0.46 1.24 -18.79
CA VAL A 229 -0.99 -0.09 -18.49
C VAL A 229 -0.80 -0.40 -17.01
N ALA A 230 -1.89 -0.33 -16.25
CA ALA A 230 -1.93 -0.49 -14.78
C ALA A 230 -2.93 -1.57 -14.35
N THR A 231 -2.98 -2.68 -15.07
CA THR A 231 -3.97 -3.76 -14.91
C THR A 231 -3.83 -4.53 -13.59
N GLY A 232 -2.68 -4.42 -12.92
CA GLY A 232 -2.43 -5.05 -11.64
C GLY A 232 -2.30 -6.58 -11.73
N ALA A 233 -2.82 -7.29 -10.73
CA ALA A 233 -2.72 -8.73 -10.62
C ALA A 233 -4.08 -9.38 -10.32
N SER A 234 -4.20 -10.67 -10.65
CA SER A 234 -5.32 -11.54 -10.30
C SER A 234 -4.93 -12.49 -9.16
N PRO A 235 -5.84 -12.84 -8.25
CA PRO A 235 -5.59 -13.91 -7.28
C PRO A 235 -5.23 -15.20 -8.01
N THR A 236 -4.22 -15.88 -7.51
CA THR A 236 -3.84 -17.21 -8.00
C THR A 236 -4.78 -18.26 -7.40
N ILE A 237 -5.47 -19.00 -8.27
CA ILE A 237 -6.27 -20.14 -7.87
C ILE A 237 -5.39 -21.38 -8.04
N PRO A 238 -4.97 -22.04 -6.96
CA PRO A 238 -4.15 -23.25 -7.07
C PRO A 238 -4.96 -24.40 -7.69
N PRO A 239 -4.31 -25.38 -8.34
CA PRO A 239 -4.97 -26.51 -8.99
C PRO A 239 -5.46 -27.54 -7.95
N ILE A 240 -6.28 -27.07 -7.00
CA ILE A 240 -6.92 -27.90 -5.98
C ILE A 240 -8.27 -28.35 -6.53
N LYS A 241 -8.56 -29.64 -6.44
CA LYS A 241 -9.87 -30.17 -6.84
C LYS A 241 -10.98 -29.50 -6.01
N GLY A 242 -12.00 -28.96 -6.67
CA GLY A 242 -13.10 -28.24 -6.02
C GLY A 242 -12.81 -26.76 -5.70
N ALA A 243 -11.71 -26.18 -6.21
CA ALA A 243 -11.43 -24.75 -6.06
C ALA A 243 -12.45 -23.83 -6.77
N ASP A 244 -13.29 -24.39 -7.62
CA ASP A 244 -14.39 -23.76 -8.36
C ASP A 244 -15.78 -23.96 -7.71
N VAL A 245 -15.84 -24.59 -6.53
CA VAL A 245 -17.11 -24.82 -5.81
C VAL A 245 -17.66 -23.49 -5.27
N ASP A 246 -18.98 -23.30 -5.37
CA ASP A 246 -19.64 -22.14 -4.73
C ASP A 246 -19.38 -22.14 -3.23
N GLY A 247 -18.85 -21.00 -2.73
CA GLY A 247 -18.38 -20.87 -1.36
C GLY A 247 -16.85 -20.86 -1.23
N VAL A 248 -16.14 -20.98 -2.36
CA VAL A 248 -14.71 -20.71 -2.44
C VAL A 248 -14.50 -19.29 -2.96
N TYR A 249 -13.80 -18.48 -2.21
CA TYR A 249 -13.59 -17.05 -2.48
C TYR A 249 -12.12 -16.70 -2.57
N THR A 250 -11.84 -15.65 -3.32
CA THR A 250 -10.56 -14.91 -3.28
C THR A 250 -10.82 -13.48 -2.83
N LEU A 251 -9.82 -12.78 -2.31
CA LEU A 251 -9.97 -11.39 -1.87
C LEU A 251 -9.08 -10.47 -2.72
N ARG A 252 -9.70 -9.71 -3.64
CA ARG A 252 -9.00 -8.72 -4.46
C ARG A 252 -9.80 -7.44 -4.66
N SER A 253 -11.10 -7.54 -4.89
CA SER A 253 -12.00 -6.43 -5.17
C SER A 253 -12.92 -6.12 -3.98
N MET A 254 -13.60 -4.97 -4.05
CA MET A 254 -14.65 -4.62 -3.08
C MET A 254 -15.82 -5.61 -3.15
N ALA A 255 -16.15 -6.11 -4.35
CA ALA A 255 -17.18 -7.14 -4.54
C ALA A 255 -16.80 -8.43 -3.80
N ASP A 256 -15.54 -8.88 -3.92
CA ASP A 256 -15.05 -10.07 -3.20
C ASP A 256 -15.17 -9.88 -1.68
N ALA A 257 -14.75 -8.73 -1.17
CA ALA A 257 -14.81 -8.44 0.26
C ALA A 257 -16.25 -8.43 0.79
N LYS A 258 -17.22 -7.92 0.02
CA LYS A 258 -18.65 -7.96 0.34
C LYS A 258 -19.17 -9.40 0.38
N LEU A 259 -18.82 -10.21 -0.62
CA LEU A 259 -19.21 -11.62 -0.67
C LEU A 259 -18.67 -12.40 0.52
N ILE A 260 -17.37 -12.27 0.81
CA ILE A 260 -16.74 -12.93 1.97
C ILE A 260 -17.43 -12.49 3.27
N LYS A 261 -17.64 -11.19 3.46
CA LYS A 261 -18.30 -10.63 4.65
C LYS A 261 -19.70 -11.20 4.86
N ALA A 262 -20.50 -11.26 3.78
CA ALA A 262 -21.86 -11.80 3.84
C ALA A 262 -21.87 -13.32 4.06
N ALA A 263 -20.98 -14.04 3.36
CA ALA A 263 -20.93 -15.51 3.42
C ALA A 263 -20.33 -16.07 4.72
N SER A 264 -19.52 -15.27 5.45
CA SER A 264 -18.82 -15.75 6.65
C SER A 264 -19.65 -15.74 7.94
N HIS A 265 -20.85 -15.14 7.93
CA HIS A 265 -21.68 -15.00 9.13
C HIS A 265 -22.16 -16.37 9.62
N ASP A 266 -21.87 -16.69 10.89
CA ASP A 266 -22.17 -17.97 11.56
C ASP A 266 -21.60 -19.22 10.85
N GLN A 267 -20.55 -19.04 10.01
CA GLN A 267 -19.94 -20.11 9.24
C GLN A 267 -18.56 -20.50 9.78
N ARG A 268 -18.16 -21.77 9.53
CA ARG A 268 -16.80 -22.26 9.71
C ARG A 268 -15.98 -21.84 8.49
N VAL A 269 -14.99 -21.01 8.71
CA VAL A 269 -14.15 -20.43 7.64
C VAL A 269 -12.81 -21.16 7.61
N VAL A 270 -12.42 -21.71 6.46
CA VAL A 270 -11.07 -22.17 6.21
C VAL A 270 -10.37 -21.18 5.29
N ILE A 271 -9.17 -20.73 5.69
CA ILE A 271 -8.32 -19.85 4.89
C ILE A 271 -7.10 -20.66 4.43
N ILE A 272 -6.88 -20.78 3.12
CA ILE A 272 -5.72 -21.46 2.55
C ILE A 272 -4.66 -20.43 2.19
N GLY A 273 -3.55 -20.43 2.91
CA GLY A 273 -2.42 -19.51 2.75
C GLY A 273 -2.12 -18.69 4.00
N THR A 274 -0.85 -18.66 4.40
CA THR A 274 -0.30 -17.98 5.58
C THR A 274 0.46 -16.70 5.26
N GLY A 275 0.25 -16.15 4.04
CA GLY A 275 0.78 -14.85 3.62
C GLY A 275 -0.06 -13.67 4.14
N PHE A 276 0.22 -12.46 3.66
CA PHE A 276 -0.43 -11.22 4.13
C PHE A 276 -1.96 -11.29 4.07
N ILE A 277 -2.53 -11.62 2.89
CA ILE A 277 -3.99 -11.62 2.69
C ILE A 277 -4.66 -12.66 3.58
N GLY A 278 -4.10 -13.87 3.69
CA GLY A 278 -4.65 -14.91 4.57
C GLY A 278 -4.69 -14.47 6.04
N MET A 279 -3.57 -13.93 6.53
CA MET A 279 -3.45 -13.49 7.93
C MET A 279 -4.31 -12.25 8.24
N GLU A 280 -4.38 -11.29 7.32
CA GLU A 280 -5.25 -10.11 7.46
C GLU A 280 -6.74 -10.50 7.43
N THR A 281 -7.12 -11.40 6.52
CA THR A 281 -8.49 -11.92 6.43
C THR A 281 -8.89 -12.64 7.72
N ALA A 282 -8.03 -13.52 8.24
CA ALA A 282 -8.25 -14.19 9.52
C ALA A 282 -8.45 -13.19 10.66
N SER A 283 -7.56 -12.20 10.76
CA SER A 283 -7.64 -11.13 11.75
C SER A 283 -8.93 -10.30 11.62
N ALA A 284 -9.31 -9.91 10.40
CA ALA A 284 -10.49 -9.08 10.16
C ALA A 284 -11.78 -9.82 10.50
N LEU A 285 -11.92 -11.07 10.07
CA LEU A 285 -13.08 -11.92 10.38
C LEU A 285 -13.20 -12.21 11.89
N ALA A 286 -12.07 -12.46 12.56
CA ALA A 286 -12.07 -12.63 14.02
C ALA A 286 -12.49 -11.35 14.75
N GLN A 287 -12.05 -10.18 14.29
CA GLN A 287 -12.46 -8.88 14.85
C GLN A 287 -13.93 -8.56 14.58
N ALA A 288 -14.48 -8.99 13.45
CA ALA A 288 -15.91 -8.88 13.17
C ALA A 288 -16.75 -9.71 14.15
N GLY A 289 -16.20 -10.81 14.67
CA GLY A 289 -16.84 -11.64 15.69
C GLY A 289 -18.12 -12.35 15.24
N THR A 290 -18.29 -12.53 13.92
CA THR A 290 -19.51 -13.08 13.32
C THR A 290 -19.35 -14.50 12.77
N THR A 291 -18.13 -15.05 12.77
CA THR A 291 -17.82 -16.40 12.27
C THR A 291 -17.95 -17.44 13.38
N ALA A 292 -18.36 -18.67 13.04
CA ALA A 292 -18.41 -19.79 13.99
C ALA A 292 -17.00 -20.26 14.37
N SER A 293 -16.09 -20.36 13.41
CA SER A 293 -14.68 -20.67 13.63
C SER A 293 -13.83 -20.24 12.44
N ILE A 294 -12.51 -20.09 12.67
CA ILE A 294 -11.55 -19.77 11.61
C ILE A 294 -10.36 -20.73 11.74
N THR A 295 -10.02 -21.39 10.63
CA THR A 295 -8.83 -22.25 10.53
C THR A 295 -7.98 -21.79 9.36
N VAL A 296 -6.68 -21.54 9.60
CA VAL A 296 -5.70 -21.14 8.57
C VAL A 296 -4.80 -22.33 8.26
N ILE A 297 -4.70 -22.68 6.96
CA ILE A 297 -3.89 -23.80 6.49
C ILE A 297 -2.66 -23.24 5.75
N GLY A 298 -1.47 -23.66 6.15
CA GLY A 298 -0.17 -23.29 5.55
C GLY A 298 0.59 -24.50 5.02
N GLN A 299 1.18 -24.37 3.82
CA GLN A 299 2.09 -25.39 3.27
C GLN A 299 3.44 -25.40 4.02
N GLY A 300 3.86 -24.24 4.54
CA GLY A 300 5.06 -24.15 5.36
C GLY A 300 4.76 -24.27 6.85
N SER A 301 5.82 -24.27 7.64
CA SER A 301 5.78 -24.44 9.10
C SER A 301 5.45 -23.17 9.88
N ARG A 302 5.30 -22.01 9.21
CA ARG A 302 5.14 -20.71 9.89
C ARG A 302 4.37 -19.69 9.03
N VAL A 303 3.83 -18.66 9.66
CA VAL A 303 3.17 -17.55 8.96
C VAL A 303 4.22 -16.58 8.40
N MET A 304 3.98 -16.03 7.20
CA MET A 304 4.87 -15.06 6.52
C MET A 304 6.35 -15.49 6.49
N GLY A 305 6.60 -16.80 6.43
CA GLY A 305 7.92 -17.41 6.63
C GLY A 305 9.01 -17.00 5.63
N ASN A 306 8.62 -16.42 4.47
CA ASN A 306 9.56 -15.87 3.49
C ASN A 306 9.92 -14.39 3.75
N ILE A 307 9.35 -13.77 4.80
CA ILE A 307 9.42 -12.31 5.01
C ILE A 307 9.98 -11.98 6.39
N VAL A 308 9.54 -12.69 7.42
CA VAL A 308 9.96 -12.47 8.81
C VAL A 308 10.63 -13.71 9.38
N SER A 309 11.47 -13.53 10.39
CA SER A 309 12.13 -14.64 11.09
C SER A 309 11.13 -15.56 11.80
N GLU A 310 11.61 -16.72 12.20
CA GLU A 310 10.82 -17.68 12.98
C GLU A 310 10.33 -17.06 14.30
N THR A 311 11.16 -16.26 14.97
CA THR A 311 10.80 -15.60 16.23
C THR A 311 9.62 -14.65 16.06
N VAL A 312 9.64 -13.81 15.02
CA VAL A 312 8.54 -12.89 14.72
C VAL A 312 7.30 -13.64 14.25
N SER A 313 7.46 -14.68 13.42
CA SER A 313 6.36 -15.53 12.98
C SER A 313 5.65 -16.18 14.16
N ASN A 314 6.39 -16.74 15.12
CA ASN A 314 5.82 -17.37 16.32
C ASN A 314 5.04 -16.38 17.20
N ALA A 315 5.52 -15.14 17.33
CA ALA A 315 4.78 -14.09 18.05
C ALA A 315 3.46 -13.74 17.35
N LEU A 316 3.43 -13.72 16.02
CA LEU A 316 2.20 -13.50 15.24
C LEU A 316 1.24 -14.67 15.35
N ILE A 317 1.72 -15.92 15.29
CA ILE A 317 0.90 -17.12 15.49
C ILE A 317 0.21 -17.04 16.85
N LYS A 318 0.99 -16.80 17.91
CA LYS A 318 0.46 -16.66 19.28
C LYS A 318 -0.61 -15.57 19.39
N LEU A 319 -0.37 -14.41 18.77
CA LEU A 319 -1.37 -13.32 18.74
C LEU A 319 -2.71 -13.78 18.11
N HIS A 320 -2.64 -14.56 17.05
CA HIS A 320 -3.84 -15.09 16.38
C HIS A 320 -4.53 -16.21 17.17
N GLU A 321 -3.76 -17.14 17.75
CA GLU A 321 -4.29 -18.22 18.61
C GLU A 321 -5.02 -17.67 19.84
N GLU A 322 -4.47 -16.62 20.47
CA GLU A 322 -5.13 -15.91 21.58
C GLU A 322 -6.48 -15.27 21.17
N LYS A 323 -6.71 -15.10 19.87
CA LYS A 323 -7.98 -14.61 19.29
C LYS A 323 -8.86 -15.74 18.73
N GLY A 324 -8.52 -17.00 19.00
CA GLY A 324 -9.32 -18.16 18.63
C GLY A 324 -9.10 -18.65 17.19
N ILE A 325 -8.03 -18.25 16.52
CA ILE A 325 -7.65 -18.79 15.21
C ILE A 325 -6.93 -20.13 15.38
N ASN A 326 -7.35 -21.13 14.61
CA ASN A 326 -6.67 -22.41 14.53
C ASN A 326 -5.69 -22.43 13.36
N PHE A 327 -4.52 -23.04 13.53
CA PHE A 327 -3.53 -23.23 12.47
C PHE A 327 -3.29 -24.69 12.17
N VAL A 328 -3.11 -25.00 10.87
CA VAL A 328 -2.66 -26.29 10.38
C VAL A 328 -1.48 -26.03 9.45
N PHE A 329 -0.28 -26.28 9.95
CA PHE A 329 0.97 -26.08 9.22
C PHE A 329 1.48 -27.34 8.55
N ASP A 330 2.47 -27.21 7.66
CA ASP A 330 3.09 -28.30 6.88
C ASP A 330 2.04 -29.15 6.16
N ALA A 331 0.94 -28.50 5.74
CA ALA A 331 -0.24 -29.15 5.20
C ALA A 331 -0.51 -28.75 3.76
N THR A 332 -0.64 -29.74 2.89
CA THR A 332 -1.06 -29.55 1.51
C THR A 332 -2.53 -29.90 1.36
N VAL A 333 -3.31 -28.97 0.85
CA VAL A 333 -4.72 -29.18 0.52
C VAL A 333 -4.82 -29.98 -0.78
N ASN A 334 -5.51 -31.10 -0.74
CA ASN A 334 -5.71 -31.98 -1.88
C ASN A 334 -7.07 -31.72 -2.57
N GLU A 335 -8.12 -31.47 -1.78
CA GLU A 335 -9.48 -31.29 -2.28
C GLU A 335 -10.29 -30.36 -1.39
N ILE A 336 -11.12 -29.52 -1.99
CA ILE A 336 -12.25 -28.82 -1.35
C ILE A 336 -13.48 -29.65 -1.69
N THR A 337 -14.10 -30.25 -0.66
CA THR A 337 -15.21 -31.18 -0.85
C THR A 337 -16.51 -30.43 -1.06
N LYS A 338 -17.35 -30.95 -1.96
CA LYS A 338 -18.67 -30.41 -2.26
C LYS A 338 -19.75 -31.18 -1.50
N ILE A 339 -20.72 -30.46 -0.93
CA ILE A 339 -21.97 -31.05 -0.42
C ILE A 339 -23.15 -30.58 -1.27
N GLU A 340 -24.12 -31.47 -1.48
CA GLU A 340 -25.40 -31.09 -2.03
C GLU A 340 -26.31 -30.62 -0.90
N ARG A 341 -26.51 -29.29 -0.80
CA ARG A 341 -27.51 -28.73 0.12
C ARG A 341 -28.88 -28.81 -0.59
N GLN A 342 -29.83 -29.52 -0.01
CA GLN A 342 -31.21 -29.49 -0.47
C GLN A 342 -31.77 -28.11 -0.18
N VAL A 343 -32.18 -27.41 -1.23
CA VAL A 343 -32.93 -26.14 -1.09
C VAL A 343 -34.32 -26.56 -0.60
N ASP A 344 -34.66 -26.23 0.64
CA ASP A 344 -35.99 -26.43 1.16
C ASP A 344 -37.00 -25.66 0.29
N LYS A 345 -38.02 -26.39 -0.20
CA LYS A 345 -39.04 -25.87 -1.11
C LYS A 345 -40.00 -24.86 -0.49
N ASP A 346 -39.84 -24.52 0.80
CA ASP A 346 -40.75 -23.68 1.56
C ASP A 346 -40.37 -22.18 1.57
N GLY A 347 -39.75 -21.68 0.50
CA GLY A 347 -39.80 -20.26 0.11
C GLY A 347 -39.33 -19.23 1.14
N ASP A 348 -38.62 -19.60 2.20
CA ASP A 348 -38.05 -18.63 3.11
C ASP A 348 -36.76 -18.05 2.49
N SER A 349 -36.93 -16.87 1.87
CA SER A 349 -35.90 -16.13 1.13
C SER A 349 -34.68 -15.66 1.98
N ASN A 350 -34.67 -15.96 3.26
CA ASN A 350 -33.59 -15.64 4.19
C ASN A 350 -32.50 -16.71 4.28
N ASN A 351 -32.68 -17.88 3.66
CA ASN A 351 -31.72 -18.98 3.69
C ASN A 351 -31.09 -19.24 2.32
N GLN A 352 -30.60 -18.20 1.64
CA GLN A 352 -29.78 -18.34 0.45
C GLN A 352 -28.46 -19.02 0.88
N ALA A 353 -28.32 -20.31 0.53
CA ALA A 353 -27.08 -21.05 0.76
C ALA A 353 -25.96 -20.40 -0.06
N PHE A 354 -25.12 -19.61 0.59
CA PHE A 354 -23.96 -18.94 -0.02
C PHE A 354 -22.83 -19.91 -0.39
N SER A 355 -22.98 -21.21 -0.09
CA SER A 355 -21.88 -22.16 -0.25
C SER A 355 -22.35 -23.59 -0.41
N ASN A 356 -21.66 -24.31 -1.29
CA ASN A 356 -21.73 -25.76 -1.43
C ASN A 356 -20.46 -26.45 -0.89
N VAL A 357 -19.63 -25.76 -0.14
CA VAL A 357 -18.43 -26.33 0.51
C VAL A 357 -18.85 -27.22 1.67
N GLY A 358 -18.26 -28.41 1.77
CA GLY A 358 -18.42 -29.36 2.86
C GLY A 358 -17.19 -29.44 3.77
N GLY A 359 -16.05 -29.00 3.28
CA GLY A 359 -14.78 -29.01 4.01
C GLY A 359 -13.58 -29.07 3.10
N VAL A 360 -12.42 -29.26 3.70
CA VAL A 360 -11.12 -29.37 3.03
C VAL A 360 -10.46 -30.68 3.41
N THR A 361 -9.99 -31.44 2.43
CA THR A 361 -9.24 -32.69 2.65
C THR A 361 -7.77 -32.45 2.36
N LEU A 362 -6.93 -32.76 3.33
CA LEU A 362 -5.47 -32.64 3.23
C LEU A 362 -4.86 -33.86 2.51
N ALA A 363 -3.62 -33.72 2.04
CA ALA A 363 -2.89 -34.81 1.36
C ALA A 363 -2.64 -36.02 2.28
N ASN A 364 -2.62 -35.85 3.61
CA ASN A 364 -2.49 -36.93 4.60
C ASN A 364 -3.82 -37.67 4.85
N GLY A 365 -4.93 -37.25 4.21
CA GLY A 365 -6.25 -37.82 4.36
C GLY A 365 -7.08 -37.19 5.49
N GLU A 366 -6.54 -36.27 6.27
CA GLU A 366 -7.30 -35.53 7.29
C GLU A 366 -8.36 -34.64 6.62
N HIS A 367 -9.55 -34.59 7.26
CA HIS A 367 -10.64 -33.73 6.81
C HIS A 367 -10.91 -32.62 7.82
N ILE A 368 -11.03 -31.40 7.34
CA ILE A 368 -11.34 -30.20 8.11
C ILE A 368 -12.70 -29.68 7.62
N ASP A 369 -13.67 -29.69 8.48
CA ASP A 369 -15.00 -29.16 8.19
C ASP A 369 -14.94 -27.66 7.87
N ALA A 370 -15.59 -27.23 6.80
CA ALA A 370 -15.74 -25.85 6.43
C ALA A 370 -17.08 -25.59 5.74
N ASP A 371 -17.61 -24.40 5.93
CA ASP A 371 -18.77 -23.91 5.21
C ASP A 371 -18.37 -22.96 4.08
N ILE A 372 -17.25 -22.26 4.24
CA ILE A 372 -16.62 -21.44 3.19
C ILE A 372 -15.08 -21.60 3.21
N VAL A 373 -14.47 -21.36 2.06
CA VAL A 373 -13.02 -21.36 1.89
C VAL A 373 -12.58 -20.03 1.30
N VAL A 374 -11.53 -19.42 1.86
CA VAL A 374 -10.88 -18.22 1.30
C VAL A 374 -9.46 -18.58 0.85
N LEU A 375 -9.15 -18.33 -0.43
CA LEU A 375 -7.84 -18.59 -1.01
C LEU A 375 -6.96 -17.33 -0.87
N GLY A 376 -5.94 -17.41 -0.02
CA GLY A 376 -4.89 -16.41 0.18
C GLY A 376 -3.54 -16.88 -0.40
N THR A 377 -3.54 -17.43 -1.60
CA THR A 377 -2.47 -18.22 -2.22
C THR A 377 -1.57 -17.42 -3.19
N GLY A 378 -1.57 -16.09 -3.03
CA GLY A 378 -0.79 -15.18 -3.87
C GLY A 378 -1.54 -14.65 -5.08
N VAL A 379 -0.83 -13.94 -5.95
CA VAL A 379 -1.39 -13.29 -7.14
C VAL A 379 -0.46 -13.48 -8.35
N SER A 380 -1.05 -13.38 -9.55
CA SER A 380 -0.33 -13.40 -10.83
C SER A 380 -0.56 -12.09 -11.59
N PRO A 381 0.46 -11.48 -12.21
CA PRO A 381 0.32 -10.23 -12.93
C PRO A 381 -0.59 -10.41 -14.17
N ARG A 382 -1.44 -9.40 -14.44
CA ARG A 382 -2.33 -9.38 -15.59
C ARG A 382 -1.63 -8.83 -16.82
N THR A 383 -0.77 -9.65 -17.41
CA THR A 383 0.02 -9.30 -18.61
C THR A 383 -0.60 -9.81 -19.90
N GLU A 384 -1.66 -10.61 -19.82
CA GLU A 384 -2.31 -11.30 -20.95
C GLU A 384 -2.80 -10.35 -22.04
N ILE A 385 -3.19 -9.11 -21.68
CA ILE A 385 -3.64 -8.10 -22.65
C ILE A 385 -2.49 -7.51 -23.49
N LEU A 386 -1.25 -7.79 -23.13
CA LEU A 386 -0.02 -7.37 -23.82
C LEU A 386 0.55 -8.52 -24.66
N HIS A 387 -0.24 -9.15 -25.49
CA HIS A 387 0.03 -10.42 -26.20
C HIS A 387 1.48 -10.64 -26.64
N GLU A 388 2.13 -9.61 -27.22
CA GLU A 388 3.52 -9.68 -27.71
C GLU A 388 4.56 -9.71 -26.59
N ILE A 389 4.17 -9.26 -25.36
CA ILE A 389 5.05 -9.05 -24.20
C ILE A 389 4.48 -9.78 -22.98
N ASN A 390 3.68 -10.80 -23.20
CA ASN A 390 3.09 -11.59 -22.14
C ASN A 390 4.18 -12.40 -21.43
N ASP A 391 4.65 -11.88 -20.28
CA ASP A 391 5.58 -12.57 -19.39
C ASP A 391 4.85 -12.85 -18.05
N PRO A 392 4.70 -14.11 -17.65
CA PRO A 392 4.03 -14.48 -16.40
C PRO A 392 4.74 -13.92 -15.15
N ASP A 393 6.00 -13.52 -15.26
CA ASP A 393 6.77 -12.89 -14.19
C ASP A 393 6.63 -11.36 -14.16
N GLY A 394 5.91 -10.76 -15.12
CA GLY A 394 5.67 -9.34 -15.24
C GLY A 394 6.49 -8.63 -16.32
N VAL A 395 6.01 -7.47 -16.72
CA VAL A 395 6.53 -6.68 -17.84
C VAL A 395 7.83 -5.96 -17.45
N GLN A 396 8.90 -6.19 -18.19
CA GLN A 396 10.16 -5.49 -17.99
C GLN A 396 10.05 -4.04 -18.45
N VAL A 397 10.39 -3.11 -17.58
CA VAL A 397 10.38 -1.66 -17.84
C VAL A 397 11.67 -1.03 -17.29
N ASP A 398 11.92 0.22 -17.69
CA ASP A 398 13.04 1.00 -17.17
C ASP A 398 12.74 1.61 -15.78
N ALA A 399 13.63 2.46 -15.26
CA ALA A 399 13.49 3.10 -13.96
C ALA A 399 12.38 4.18 -13.91
N HIS A 400 11.86 4.59 -15.07
CA HIS A 400 10.73 5.50 -15.24
C HIS A 400 9.43 4.77 -15.60
N LEU A 401 9.45 3.41 -15.55
CA LEU A 401 8.32 2.53 -15.88
C LEU A 401 7.94 2.55 -17.37
N GLN A 402 8.81 3.08 -18.20
CA GLN A 402 8.61 3.12 -19.63
C GLN A 402 8.91 1.75 -20.25
N LEU A 403 7.96 1.25 -21.02
CA LEU A 403 8.07 0.03 -21.80
C LEU A 403 8.61 0.35 -23.20
N ARG A 404 8.10 1.42 -23.79
CA ARG A 404 8.46 2.03 -25.08
C ARG A 404 8.13 3.52 -25.03
N ASP A 405 8.52 4.27 -26.06
CA ASP A 405 8.19 5.68 -26.18
C ASP A 405 6.67 5.93 -26.06
N GLY A 406 6.27 6.76 -25.11
CA GLY A 406 4.89 7.07 -24.77
C GLY A 406 4.09 5.95 -24.11
N ILE A 407 4.69 4.77 -23.83
CA ILE A 407 3.98 3.62 -23.27
C ILE A 407 4.62 3.15 -21.98
N TYR A 408 3.81 3.03 -20.95
CA TYR A 408 4.21 2.72 -19.58
C TYR A 408 3.48 1.47 -19.05
N ALA A 409 4.16 0.64 -18.27
CA ALA A 409 3.55 -0.45 -17.51
C ALA A 409 3.91 -0.32 -16.04
N LEU A 410 2.91 -0.33 -15.14
CA LEU A 410 3.11 0.02 -13.74
C LEU A 410 2.21 -0.75 -12.77
N GLY A 411 2.53 -0.68 -11.48
CA GLY A 411 1.88 -1.48 -10.45
C GLY A 411 2.35 -2.93 -10.48
N ASP A 412 1.45 -3.85 -10.11
CA ASP A 412 1.78 -5.27 -9.91
C ASP A 412 2.21 -6.00 -11.19
N ILE A 413 1.96 -5.43 -12.38
CA ILE A 413 2.42 -6.02 -13.65
C ILE A 413 3.88 -5.68 -13.96
N ALA A 414 4.42 -4.60 -13.39
CA ALA A 414 5.71 -4.06 -13.77
C ALA A 414 6.87 -4.75 -13.04
N LYS A 415 7.96 -4.99 -13.79
CA LYS A 415 9.24 -5.52 -13.29
C LYS A 415 10.36 -4.53 -13.60
N PRO A 416 10.41 -3.37 -12.89
CA PRO A 416 11.41 -2.34 -13.10
C PRO A 416 12.76 -2.75 -12.55
N THR A 417 13.81 -2.02 -12.97
CA THR A 417 15.12 -2.03 -12.30
C THR A 417 15.13 -0.95 -11.21
N ASN A 418 15.54 -1.32 -10.00
CA ASN A 418 15.76 -0.42 -8.87
C ASN A 418 17.13 -0.70 -8.21
N GLN A 419 17.45 -0.05 -7.07
CA GLN A 419 18.72 -0.26 -6.35
C GLN A 419 19.00 -1.71 -5.95
N MET A 420 17.96 -2.53 -5.79
CA MET A 420 18.07 -3.94 -5.38
C MET A 420 18.04 -4.91 -6.57
N GLY A 421 18.11 -4.39 -7.80
CA GLY A 421 18.06 -5.17 -9.02
C GLY A 421 16.70 -5.12 -9.73
N ARG A 422 16.47 -6.05 -10.64
CA ARG A 422 15.22 -6.14 -11.41
C ARG A 422 14.23 -7.05 -10.70
N MET A 423 13.15 -6.49 -10.15
CA MET A 423 12.15 -7.25 -9.42
C MET A 423 10.73 -6.69 -9.55
N ARG A 424 9.75 -7.54 -9.40
CA ARG A 424 8.34 -7.20 -9.30
C ARG A 424 7.91 -7.21 -7.84
N ILE A 425 7.31 -6.13 -7.36
CA ILE A 425 6.87 -5.95 -5.97
C ILE A 425 5.40 -5.60 -5.94
N GLU A 426 4.58 -6.44 -5.36
CA GLU A 426 3.11 -6.34 -5.30
C GLU A 426 2.63 -5.61 -4.06
N HIS A 427 3.24 -4.46 -3.75
CA HIS A 427 2.87 -3.67 -2.59
C HIS A 427 2.09 -2.42 -3.00
N TRP A 428 1.08 -2.06 -2.20
CA TRP A 428 0.23 -0.90 -2.44
C TRP A 428 1.03 0.40 -2.59
N ARG A 429 1.97 0.65 -1.67
CA ARG A 429 2.82 1.84 -1.73
C ARG A 429 3.69 1.87 -2.98
N VAL A 430 4.22 0.72 -3.40
CA VAL A 430 5.01 0.60 -4.63
C VAL A 430 4.15 0.92 -5.85
N ALA A 431 2.90 0.45 -5.88
CA ALA A 431 1.98 0.79 -6.96
C ALA A 431 1.72 2.32 -7.05
N LEU A 432 1.59 3.00 -5.91
CA LEU A 432 1.47 4.47 -5.88
C LEU A 432 2.78 5.16 -6.29
N GLN A 433 3.96 4.66 -5.85
CA GLN A 433 5.26 5.18 -6.30
C GLN A 433 5.40 5.08 -7.83
N HIS A 434 4.99 3.95 -8.41
CA HIS A 434 4.97 3.75 -9.86
C HIS A 434 4.10 4.80 -10.56
N GLY A 435 2.90 5.07 -10.05
CA GLY A 435 2.02 6.10 -10.62
C GLY A 435 2.64 7.51 -10.56
N MET A 436 3.29 7.85 -9.45
CA MET A 436 3.96 9.13 -9.27
C MET A 436 5.14 9.30 -10.24
N VAL A 437 5.99 8.28 -10.37
CA VAL A 437 7.15 8.30 -11.29
C VAL A 437 6.69 8.36 -12.75
N THR A 438 5.63 7.62 -13.11
CA THR A 438 5.07 7.66 -14.47
C THR A 438 4.51 9.05 -14.82
N ALA A 439 3.77 9.67 -13.89
CA ALA A 439 3.25 11.02 -14.12
C ALA A 439 4.38 12.03 -14.31
N ALA A 440 5.44 11.96 -13.50
CA ALA A 440 6.62 12.80 -13.64
C ALA A 440 7.33 12.58 -14.99
N ALA A 441 7.48 11.33 -15.43
CA ALA A 441 8.07 10.99 -16.72
C ALA A 441 7.27 11.58 -17.90
N ILE A 442 5.93 11.50 -17.85
CA ILE A 442 5.06 12.10 -18.87
C ILE A 442 5.20 13.63 -18.88
N LEU A 443 5.29 14.25 -17.72
CA LEU A 443 5.43 15.71 -17.57
C LEU A 443 6.85 16.24 -17.79
N ASN A 444 7.85 15.36 -17.96
CA ASN A 444 9.27 15.69 -17.95
C ASN A 444 9.68 16.48 -16.69
N ASP A 445 9.20 16.02 -15.51
CA ASP A 445 9.50 16.65 -14.22
C ASP A 445 10.69 15.96 -13.55
N ASP A 446 11.87 16.58 -13.66
CA ASP A 446 13.12 16.09 -13.09
C ASP A 446 13.21 16.24 -11.55
N ASN A 447 12.22 16.86 -10.90
CA ASN A 447 12.20 17.00 -9.44
C ASN A 447 11.69 15.74 -8.73
N VAL A 448 11.09 14.80 -9.46
CA VAL A 448 10.59 13.54 -8.91
C VAL A 448 11.64 12.45 -9.12
N ASP A 449 12.14 11.90 -8.00
CA ASP A 449 13.11 10.81 -8.03
C ASP A 449 12.57 9.59 -8.83
N SER A 450 13.44 8.97 -9.62
CA SER A 450 13.16 7.68 -10.29
C SER A 450 13.04 6.54 -9.27
N LEU A 451 12.66 5.34 -9.74
CA LEU A 451 12.57 4.16 -8.87
C LEU A 451 13.91 3.75 -8.26
N GLU A 452 15.03 4.14 -8.87
CA GLU A 452 16.37 3.84 -8.34
C GLU A 452 16.63 4.49 -6.97
N ALA A 453 15.98 5.62 -6.68
CA ALA A 453 16.11 6.32 -5.41
C ALA A 453 15.07 5.90 -4.35
N ARG A 454 14.19 4.93 -4.67
CA ARG A 454 13.04 4.57 -3.83
C ARG A 454 13.23 3.21 -3.16
N ILE A 455 12.85 3.15 -1.88
CA ILE A 455 12.92 1.92 -1.08
C ILE A 455 11.52 1.30 -0.98
N PRO A 456 11.36 0.00 -1.27
CA PRO A 456 10.14 -0.72 -1.02
C PRO A 456 9.75 -0.67 0.46
N PHE A 457 8.48 -0.47 0.69
CA PHE A 457 7.91 -0.48 2.03
C PHE A 457 6.52 -1.09 1.98
N PHE A 458 6.20 -1.91 2.95
CA PHE A 458 4.84 -2.38 3.17
C PHE A 458 4.51 -2.43 4.67
N TRP A 459 3.26 -2.61 4.95
CA TRP A 459 2.77 -2.91 6.28
C TRP A 459 1.64 -3.93 6.22
N THR A 460 1.49 -4.69 7.29
CA THR A 460 0.30 -5.49 7.54
C THR A 460 -0.25 -5.15 8.90
N MET A 461 -1.57 -5.02 9.01
CA MET A 461 -2.24 -4.69 10.26
C MET A 461 -3.15 -5.83 10.69
N GLN A 462 -2.90 -6.37 11.88
CA GLN A 462 -3.61 -7.48 12.47
C GLN A 462 -3.97 -7.14 13.91
N TYR A 463 -5.26 -7.17 14.26
CA TYR A 463 -5.77 -6.78 15.60
C TYR A 463 -5.31 -5.39 16.06
N GLY A 464 -5.26 -4.41 15.16
CA GLY A 464 -4.78 -3.07 15.45
C GLY A 464 -3.26 -2.94 15.65
N LYS A 465 -2.50 -4.03 15.46
CA LYS A 465 -1.04 -4.04 15.48
C LYS A 465 -0.50 -4.00 14.06
N SER A 466 0.40 -3.06 13.78
CA SER A 466 0.94 -2.83 12.45
C SER A 466 2.40 -3.25 12.38
N LEU A 467 2.65 -4.42 11.80
CA LEU A 467 3.99 -4.82 11.40
C LEU A 467 4.36 -4.02 10.15
N ARG A 468 5.50 -3.36 10.18
CA ARG A 468 6.06 -2.57 9.09
C ARG A 468 7.37 -3.19 8.63
N TYR A 469 7.62 -3.11 7.33
CA TYR A 469 8.81 -3.67 6.70
C TYR A 469 9.34 -2.68 5.65
N SER A 470 10.65 -2.44 5.67
CA SER A 470 11.34 -1.55 4.73
C SER A 470 12.54 -2.26 4.11
N GLY A 471 12.73 -2.08 2.80
CA GLY A 471 13.76 -2.77 2.03
C GLY A 471 13.29 -4.09 1.43
N HIS A 472 14.25 -4.96 1.09
CA HIS A 472 14.00 -6.31 0.60
C HIS A 472 15.21 -7.19 0.93
N ALA A 473 14.98 -8.29 1.62
CA ALA A 473 15.99 -9.29 1.93
C ALA A 473 15.73 -10.58 1.15
N ALA A 474 16.78 -11.25 0.71
CA ALA A 474 16.66 -12.52 0.00
C ALA A 474 16.16 -13.66 0.92
N THR A 475 16.44 -13.57 2.22
CA THR A 475 15.98 -14.51 3.25
C THR A 475 15.75 -13.79 4.57
N PRO A 476 14.73 -14.17 5.37
CA PRO A 476 14.56 -13.67 6.73
C PRO A 476 15.46 -14.37 7.77
N ASP A 477 16.21 -15.40 7.39
CA ASP A 477 16.91 -16.24 8.35
C ASP A 477 18.25 -15.63 8.82
N HIS A 478 18.85 -14.75 8.02
CA HIS A 478 20.04 -13.98 8.39
C HIS A 478 19.63 -12.64 9.03
N ASN A 479 19.39 -12.64 10.32
CA ASN A 479 18.84 -11.47 11.00
C ASN A 479 19.59 -11.08 12.29
N ILE A 480 19.30 -9.87 12.80
CA ILE A 480 19.61 -9.41 14.15
C ILE A 480 18.35 -8.77 14.70
N LEU A 481 17.89 -9.29 15.84
CA LEU A 481 16.68 -8.84 16.53
C LEU A 481 17.04 -8.01 17.77
N PHE A 482 16.38 -6.86 17.91
CA PHE A 482 16.40 -6.02 19.10
C PHE A 482 14.99 -5.86 19.66
N GLY A 483 14.84 -6.02 20.97
CA GLY A 483 13.54 -5.97 21.64
C GLY A 483 12.90 -7.35 21.78
N THR A 484 11.58 -7.38 21.95
CA THR A 484 10.84 -8.61 22.30
C THR A 484 9.58 -8.74 21.46
N PRO A 485 9.55 -9.59 20.42
CA PRO A 485 8.38 -9.80 19.58
C PRO A 485 7.12 -10.21 20.34
N ASP A 486 7.24 -11.01 21.40
CA ASP A 486 6.13 -11.42 22.27
C ASP A 486 5.38 -10.25 22.92
N THR A 487 6.06 -9.13 23.17
CA THR A 487 5.45 -7.90 23.69
C THR A 487 5.06 -6.91 22.58
N LEU A 488 5.28 -7.30 21.32
CA LEU A 488 5.04 -6.48 20.13
C LEU A 488 5.84 -5.17 20.15
N ASP A 489 7.07 -5.21 20.70
CA ASP A 489 8.04 -4.12 20.74
C ASP A 489 9.41 -4.64 20.29
N TYR A 490 9.67 -4.57 18.98
CA TYR A 490 10.94 -5.02 18.41
C TYR A 490 11.27 -4.27 17.11
N ILE A 491 12.55 -4.33 16.73
CA ILE A 491 13.04 -4.11 15.37
C ILE A 491 13.99 -5.23 15.00
N GLU A 492 13.86 -5.75 13.79
CA GLU A 492 14.68 -6.83 13.27
C GLU A 492 15.27 -6.41 11.94
N TYR A 493 16.59 -6.56 11.80
CA TYR A 493 17.34 -6.23 10.60
C TYR A 493 17.73 -7.51 9.86
N TYR A 494 17.56 -7.52 8.54
CA TYR A 494 17.81 -8.67 7.68
C TYR A 494 19.00 -8.41 6.78
N PHE A 495 19.76 -9.49 6.48
CA PHE A 495 20.98 -9.45 5.70
C PHE A 495 20.94 -10.55 4.64
N ASP A 496 21.61 -10.33 3.52
CA ASP A 496 21.67 -11.33 2.45
C ASP A 496 22.64 -12.47 2.75
N ASP A 497 23.59 -12.26 3.69
CA ASP A 497 24.51 -13.27 4.20
C ASP A 497 24.89 -13.03 5.68
N GLU A 498 25.74 -13.91 6.26
CA GLU A 498 26.18 -13.83 7.66
C GLU A 498 27.48 -13.02 7.87
N GLY A 499 28.01 -12.38 6.83
CA GLY A 499 29.25 -11.60 6.91
C GLY A 499 29.16 -10.44 7.88
N ALA A 500 30.22 -10.20 8.67
CA ALA A 500 30.28 -9.10 9.62
C ALA A 500 30.16 -7.72 8.95
N ASP A 501 30.68 -7.59 7.74
CA ASP A 501 30.67 -6.35 6.95
C ASP A 501 29.46 -6.25 6.02
N THR A 502 28.59 -7.28 5.98
CA THR A 502 27.35 -7.24 5.19
C THR A 502 26.41 -6.20 5.76
N ARG A 503 25.89 -5.34 4.87
CA ARG A 503 24.90 -4.30 5.24
C ARG A 503 23.51 -4.90 5.31
N ALA A 504 22.70 -4.37 6.20
CA ALA A 504 21.29 -4.73 6.27
C ALA A 504 20.58 -4.31 4.97
N SER A 505 19.86 -5.24 4.34
CA SER A 505 19.08 -5.05 3.11
C SER A 505 17.61 -4.77 3.39
N ALA A 506 17.13 -5.12 4.59
CA ALA A 506 15.78 -4.82 5.05
C ALA A 506 15.69 -4.76 6.57
N ALA A 507 14.57 -4.24 7.06
CA ALA A 507 14.19 -4.32 8.46
C ALA A 507 12.67 -4.42 8.64
N SER A 508 12.24 -5.09 9.72
CA SER A 508 10.83 -5.11 10.15
C SER A 508 10.68 -4.64 11.59
N THR A 509 9.51 -4.09 11.92
CA THR A 509 9.24 -3.62 13.27
C THR A 509 7.78 -3.73 13.66
N LEU A 510 7.56 -3.87 14.96
CA LEU A 510 6.35 -3.50 15.69
C LEU A 510 6.77 -2.58 16.84
N GLY A 511 6.20 -1.38 16.92
CA GLY A 511 6.42 -0.44 18.03
C GLY A 511 7.63 0.49 17.93
N ARG A 512 8.60 0.23 17.01
CA ARG A 512 9.81 1.05 16.84
C ARG A 512 9.86 1.80 15.52
N ASP A 513 8.77 2.50 15.23
CA ASP A 513 8.53 3.13 13.94
C ASP A 513 9.60 4.14 13.54
N LYS A 514 10.06 4.97 14.48
CA LYS A 514 11.09 5.99 14.23
C LYS A 514 12.44 5.38 13.85
N GLU A 515 12.81 4.25 14.47
CA GLU A 515 14.04 3.53 14.12
C GLU A 515 13.94 2.95 12.69
N LEU A 516 12.76 2.42 12.30
CA LEU A 516 12.55 1.92 10.94
C LEU A 516 12.60 3.04 9.90
N VAL A 517 12.04 4.23 10.21
CA VAL A 517 12.16 5.40 9.33
C VAL A 517 13.63 5.79 9.15
N ALA A 518 14.40 5.85 10.24
CA ALA A 518 15.83 6.14 10.20
C ALA A 518 16.59 5.11 9.34
N PHE A 519 16.32 3.82 9.55
CA PHE A 519 16.87 2.75 8.74
C PHE A 519 16.54 2.91 7.25
N SER A 520 15.28 3.20 6.93
CA SER A 520 14.82 3.37 5.54
C SER A 520 15.55 4.52 4.83
N GLU A 521 15.79 5.64 5.51
CA GLU A 521 16.54 6.78 4.97
C GLU A 521 18.05 6.45 4.82
N LEU A 522 18.63 5.73 5.76
CA LEU A 522 20.01 5.26 5.64
C LEU A 522 20.16 4.26 4.46
N LEU A 523 19.23 3.31 4.34
CA LEU A 523 19.21 2.36 3.23
C LEU A 523 19.10 3.07 1.88
N ARG A 524 18.19 4.03 1.76
CA ARG A 524 18.00 4.85 0.55
C ARG A 524 19.27 5.57 0.11
N ARG A 525 20.09 6.00 1.07
CA ARG A 525 21.35 6.71 0.82
C ARG A 525 22.58 5.79 0.72
N GLY A 526 22.40 4.45 0.78
CA GLY A 526 23.50 3.49 0.75
C GLY A 526 24.32 3.41 2.04
N HIS A 527 23.78 3.90 3.14
CA HIS A 527 24.42 3.95 4.47
C HIS A 527 23.78 3.00 5.49
N ALA A 528 23.02 1.99 5.05
CA ALA A 528 22.52 0.96 5.94
C ALA A 528 23.65 0.35 6.79
N PRO A 529 23.42 0.08 8.09
CA PRO A 529 24.46 -0.43 8.97
C PRO A 529 24.92 -1.82 8.58
N THR A 530 26.18 -2.13 8.86
CA THR A 530 26.68 -3.50 8.78
C THR A 530 26.26 -4.30 10.01
N ARG A 531 26.33 -5.63 9.91
CA ARG A 531 26.10 -6.54 11.03
C ARG A 531 27.02 -6.22 12.22
N ALA A 532 28.30 -5.94 11.96
CA ALA A 532 29.26 -5.55 13.00
C ALA A 532 28.90 -4.22 13.68
N GLN A 533 28.43 -3.22 12.92
CA GLN A 533 28.02 -1.93 13.47
C GLN A 533 26.80 -2.09 14.39
N LEU A 534 25.77 -2.85 13.99
CA LEU A 534 24.61 -3.11 14.85
C LEU A 534 24.99 -3.80 16.15
N ASN A 535 25.86 -4.81 16.10
CA ASN A 535 26.37 -5.50 17.29
C ASN A 535 27.20 -4.59 18.21
N ALA A 536 27.81 -3.54 17.65
CA ALA A 536 28.57 -2.53 18.40
C ALA A 536 27.70 -1.39 18.99
N GLY A 537 26.38 -1.41 18.77
CA GLY A 537 25.46 -0.39 19.29
C GLY A 537 25.29 0.82 18.36
N PHE A 538 25.08 0.57 17.08
CA PHE A 538 24.83 1.61 16.08
C PHE A 538 23.53 2.37 16.38
N ASP A 539 23.62 3.69 16.61
CA ASP A 539 22.45 4.55 16.79
C ASP A 539 21.89 4.98 15.43
N MET A 540 20.76 4.35 15.07
CA MET A 540 20.12 4.54 13.77
C MET A 540 19.64 5.98 13.56
N ILE A 541 19.04 6.58 14.59
CA ILE A 541 18.44 7.91 14.53
C ILE A 541 19.53 8.97 14.44
N ASP A 542 20.56 8.87 15.27
CA ASP A 542 21.68 9.82 15.26
C ASP A 542 22.43 9.81 13.92
N GLN A 543 22.64 8.61 13.33
CA GLN A 543 23.28 8.49 12.02
C GLN A 543 22.42 9.07 10.90
N ALA A 544 21.11 8.84 10.90
CA ALA A 544 20.21 9.44 9.92
C ALA A 544 20.19 10.99 10.04
N HIS A 545 20.22 11.54 11.26
CA HIS A 545 20.36 12.98 11.49
C HIS A 545 21.71 13.52 11.04
N ALA A 546 22.81 12.78 11.24
CA ALA A 546 24.13 13.20 10.80
C ALA A 546 24.24 13.35 9.27
N LEU A 547 23.54 12.52 8.51
CA LEU A 547 23.44 12.63 7.04
C LEU A 547 22.55 13.81 6.59
N SER A 548 21.86 14.47 7.51
CA SER A 548 20.98 15.61 7.22
C SER A 548 21.69 16.96 7.29
N ARG A 549 22.90 16.96 7.85
CA ARG A 549 23.77 18.12 8.00
C ARG A 549 24.78 18.18 6.86
#